data_34e993066b1b8cfba0d182d23e019033
#
_entry.id   34e993066b1b8cfba0d182d23e019033
#
_cell.length_a   1.000
_cell.length_b   1.000
_cell.length_c   1.000
_cell.angle_alpha   90.00
_cell.angle_beta   90.00
_cell.angle_gamma   90.00
#
_symmetry.space_group_name_H-M   'P 1'
#
loop_
_entity.id
_entity.type
_entity.pdbx_description
1 polymer ?
#
loop_
_entity_poly.entity_id
_entity_poly.type
_entity_poly.pdbx_seq_one_letter_code
_entity_poly.pdbx_strand_id
1 'polypeptide(L)'
;LKLTDNTILITGGASGIGLALARLLSEKGNHVIVCGRSQDTLDKAKAEVPEIVTRICDVADRDSRQAMVEWLKAEYPKLNVVINNAGIQAQRDFTADPHADTLDQEVAINLTAPIHLIIELMPTLRQQEQGFIINVSSGLAFSPMADVPVYCATKAALHSFTLSLRHQLKSTGVRVVEVAPPIVDTRLGGNTRSGGTAAQMMVTPEAFAIEALAQLEADKDEVLIGISAKTRELGEAMFERMNNRG
;
A
#
# COMPACT_ATOMS: atom_id res chain seq x y z
N LEU A 1 -10.66 -14.13 -0.11
CA LEU A 1 -11.43 -12.88 -0.13
C LEU A 1 -12.36 -12.85 -1.33
N LYS A 2 -13.68 -12.70 -1.11
CA LYS A 2 -14.60 -12.42 -2.20
C LYS A 2 -14.37 -10.97 -2.67
N LEU A 3 -14.02 -10.79 -3.93
CA LEU A 3 -13.70 -9.47 -4.51
C LEU A 3 -14.91 -8.85 -5.25
N THR A 4 -16.13 -9.03 -4.71
CA THR A 4 -17.35 -8.41 -5.22
C THR A 4 -18.20 -7.91 -4.06
N ASP A 5 -19.02 -6.89 -4.30
CA ASP A 5 -19.99 -6.34 -3.34
C ASP A 5 -19.36 -5.74 -2.07
N ASN A 6 -18.07 -5.36 -2.12
CA ASN A 6 -17.40 -4.69 -1.01
C ASN A 6 -17.49 -3.17 -1.14
N THR A 7 -17.37 -2.47 -0.01
CA THR A 7 -17.06 -1.06 0.06
C THR A 7 -15.60 -0.92 0.49
N ILE A 8 -14.76 -0.37 -0.38
CA ILE A 8 -13.29 -0.43 -0.27
C ILE A 8 -12.72 0.98 -0.20
N LEU A 9 -11.89 1.25 0.81
CA LEU A 9 -11.02 2.43 0.84
C LEU A 9 -9.61 2.05 0.36
N ILE A 10 -9.06 2.82 -0.59
CA ILE A 10 -7.66 2.69 -1.04
C ILE A 10 -6.92 4.00 -0.81
N THR A 11 -5.96 4.01 0.11
CA THR A 11 -5.10 5.18 0.30
C THR A 11 -4.06 5.27 -0.81
N GLY A 12 -3.79 6.50 -1.31
CA GLY A 12 -2.94 6.67 -2.48
C GLY A 12 -3.51 6.02 -3.75
N GLY A 13 -4.84 5.89 -3.82
CA GLY A 13 -5.54 5.19 -4.90
C GLY A 13 -5.68 5.97 -6.21
N ALA A 14 -5.11 7.17 -6.30
CA ALA A 14 -5.24 8.03 -7.48
C ALA A 14 -4.11 7.86 -8.51
N SER A 15 -3.16 6.95 -8.30
CA SER A 15 -2.08 6.68 -9.25
C SER A 15 -1.43 5.31 -9.00
N GLY A 16 -0.62 4.85 -9.98
CA GLY A 16 0.21 3.65 -9.85
C GLY A 16 -0.57 2.42 -9.41
N ILE A 17 0.00 1.67 -8.45
CA ILE A 17 -0.61 0.44 -7.92
C ILE A 17 -2.02 0.68 -7.40
N GLY A 18 -2.23 1.77 -6.65
CA GLY A 18 -3.53 2.08 -6.05
C GLY A 18 -4.62 2.31 -7.09
N LEU A 19 -4.31 3.00 -8.19
CA LEU A 19 -5.27 3.23 -9.28
C LEU A 19 -5.57 1.96 -10.08
N ALA A 20 -4.55 1.14 -10.34
CA ALA A 20 -4.73 -0.14 -11.02
C ALA A 20 -5.62 -1.09 -10.18
N LEU A 21 -5.42 -1.16 -8.87
CA LEU A 21 -6.29 -1.90 -7.97
C LEU A 21 -7.71 -1.31 -7.95
N ALA A 22 -7.84 0.02 -7.88
CA ALA A 22 -9.13 0.71 -7.86
C ALA A 22 -9.96 0.39 -9.11
N ARG A 23 -9.33 0.43 -10.30
CA ARG A 23 -9.98 0.09 -11.57
C ARG A 23 -10.51 -1.34 -11.55
N LEU A 24 -9.64 -2.33 -11.34
CA LEU A 24 -10.02 -3.74 -11.39
C LEU A 24 -11.05 -4.13 -10.32
N LEU A 25 -10.95 -3.54 -9.12
CA LEU A 25 -11.93 -3.77 -8.07
C LEU A 25 -13.29 -3.13 -8.41
N SER A 26 -13.31 -1.95 -9.03
CA SER A 26 -14.53 -1.30 -9.51
C SER A 26 -15.20 -2.12 -10.62
N GLU A 27 -14.42 -2.61 -11.59
CA GLU A 27 -14.90 -3.51 -12.65
C GLU A 27 -15.51 -4.82 -12.13
N LYS A 28 -15.07 -5.28 -10.95
CA LYS A 28 -15.64 -6.44 -10.25
C LYS A 28 -16.92 -6.12 -9.45
N GLY A 29 -17.43 -4.89 -9.53
CA GLY A 29 -18.68 -4.48 -8.86
C GLY A 29 -18.52 -4.08 -7.40
N ASN A 30 -17.32 -3.72 -6.98
CA ASN A 30 -17.11 -3.12 -5.65
C ASN A 30 -17.37 -1.62 -5.68
N HIS A 31 -17.78 -1.05 -4.54
CA HIS A 31 -17.83 0.38 -4.31
C HIS A 31 -16.46 0.86 -3.84
N VAL A 32 -15.69 1.50 -4.72
CA VAL A 32 -14.30 1.87 -4.46
C VAL A 32 -14.15 3.36 -4.18
N ILE A 33 -13.57 3.65 -3.03
CA ILE A 33 -13.23 5.00 -2.56
C ILE A 33 -11.71 5.13 -2.59
N VAL A 34 -11.19 6.16 -3.24
CA VAL A 34 -9.77 6.45 -3.26
C VAL A 34 -9.48 7.79 -2.59
N CYS A 35 -8.40 7.87 -1.84
CA CYS A 35 -7.95 9.14 -1.31
C CYS A 35 -6.50 9.47 -1.70
N GLY A 36 -6.20 10.77 -1.71
CA GLY A 36 -4.90 11.31 -2.04
C GLY A 36 -4.81 12.80 -1.71
N ARG A 37 -3.59 13.37 -1.76
CA ARG A 37 -3.34 14.77 -1.36
C ARG A 37 -3.62 15.80 -2.43
N SER A 38 -3.62 15.40 -3.70
CA SER A 38 -3.71 16.31 -4.84
C SER A 38 -5.06 16.17 -5.52
N GLN A 39 -5.84 17.26 -5.57
CA GLN A 39 -7.10 17.32 -6.28
C GLN A 39 -6.91 17.00 -7.77
N ASP A 40 -5.90 17.58 -8.43
CA ASP A 40 -5.62 17.33 -9.85
C ASP A 40 -5.38 15.84 -10.15
N THR A 41 -4.71 15.13 -9.23
CA THR A 41 -4.44 13.69 -9.40
C THR A 41 -5.72 12.89 -9.19
N LEU A 42 -6.54 13.28 -8.23
CA LEU A 42 -7.84 12.65 -7.97
C LEU A 42 -8.81 12.88 -9.15
N ASP A 43 -8.83 14.07 -9.73
CA ASP A 43 -9.67 14.40 -10.88
C ASP A 43 -9.27 13.59 -12.13
N LYS A 44 -7.97 13.42 -12.36
CA LYS A 44 -7.45 12.54 -13.44
C LYS A 44 -7.85 11.09 -13.20
N ALA A 45 -7.70 10.59 -11.98
CA ALA A 45 -8.11 9.24 -11.64
C ALA A 45 -9.61 9.03 -11.82
N LYS A 46 -10.43 10.00 -11.43
CA LYS A 46 -11.89 9.99 -11.63
C LYS A 46 -12.28 10.03 -13.10
N ALA A 47 -11.56 10.79 -13.93
CA ALA A 47 -11.77 10.81 -15.38
C ALA A 47 -11.39 9.48 -16.05
N GLU A 48 -10.36 8.81 -15.54
CA GLU A 48 -9.89 7.51 -16.05
C GLU A 48 -10.77 6.34 -15.59
N VAL A 49 -11.27 6.39 -14.35
CA VAL A 49 -12.15 5.39 -13.74
C VAL A 49 -13.38 6.09 -13.17
N PRO A 50 -14.42 6.33 -13.98
CA PRO A 50 -15.58 7.16 -13.57
C PRO A 50 -16.37 6.61 -12.38
N GLU A 51 -16.28 5.34 -12.08
CA GLU A 51 -17.04 4.66 -11.03
C GLU A 51 -16.48 4.91 -9.62
N ILE A 52 -15.18 5.21 -9.48
CA ILE A 52 -14.57 5.42 -8.15
C ILE A 52 -15.06 6.71 -7.51
N VAL A 53 -15.13 6.71 -6.19
CA VAL A 53 -15.32 7.92 -5.39
C VAL A 53 -13.95 8.46 -4.99
N THR A 54 -13.75 9.78 -5.12
CA THR A 54 -12.48 10.43 -4.76
C THR A 54 -12.65 11.30 -3.53
N ARG A 55 -11.65 11.31 -2.63
CA ARG A 55 -11.62 12.16 -1.44
C ARG A 55 -10.22 12.73 -1.24
N ILE A 56 -10.14 14.06 -1.04
CA ILE A 56 -8.88 14.68 -0.65
C ILE A 56 -8.57 14.28 0.78
N CYS A 57 -7.36 13.74 1.00
CA CYS A 57 -6.86 13.41 2.33
C CYS A 57 -5.34 13.28 2.30
N ASP A 58 -4.65 14.01 3.18
CA ASP A 58 -3.29 13.69 3.59
C ASP A 58 -3.35 12.71 4.76
N VAL A 59 -2.97 11.46 4.50
CA VAL A 59 -3.04 10.40 5.52
C VAL A 59 -2.05 10.62 6.67
N ALA A 60 -0.98 11.40 6.46
CA ALA A 60 -0.03 11.77 7.50
C ALA A 60 -0.57 12.87 8.42
N ASP A 61 -1.46 13.72 7.92
CA ASP A 61 -2.09 14.77 8.71
C ASP A 61 -3.25 14.21 9.53
N ARG A 62 -3.23 14.46 10.84
CA ARG A 62 -4.23 13.93 11.76
C ARG A 62 -5.63 14.44 11.46
N ASP A 63 -5.77 15.74 11.29
CA ASP A 63 -7.09 16.38 11.15
C ASP A 63 -7.71 16.00 9.80
N SER A 64 -6.92 15.97 8.73
CA SER A 64 -7.32 15.49 7.41
C SER A 64 -7.79 14.03 7.46
N ARG A 65 -7.06 13.16 8.18
CA ARG A 65 -7.41 11.75 8.33
C ARG A 65 -8.70 11.58 9.15
N GLN A 66 -8.84 12.31 10.27
CA GLN A 66 -10.06 12.27 11.09
C GLN A 66 -11.28 12.74 10.31
N ALA A 67 -11.20 13.84 9.56
CA ALA A 67 -12.28 14.32 8.71
C ALA A 67 -12.70 13.31 7.65
N MET A 68 -11.73 12.58 7.06
CA MET A 68 -12.01 11.48 6.13
C MET A 68 -12.72 10.32 6.83
N VAL A 69 -12.27 9.92 8.00
CA VAL A 69 -12.87 8.81 8.77
C VAL A 69 -14.30 9.12 9.20
N GLU A 70 -14.58 10.34 9.66
CA GLU A 70 -15.93 10.77 10.00
C GLU A 70 -16.86 10.76 8.78
N TRP A 71 -16.38 11.27 7.65
CA TRP A 71 -17.11 11.21 6.40
C TRP A 71 -17.37 9.76 5.95
N LEU A 72 -16.38 8.87 6.04
CA LEU A 72 -16.57 7.46 5.71
C LEU A 72 -17.62 6.80 6.60
N LYS A 73 -17.63 7.08 7.90
CA LYS A 73 -18.65 6.55 8.84
C LYS A 73 -20.05 7.04 8.51
N ALA A 74 -20.20 8.29 8.08
CA ALA A 74 -21.48 8.89 7.75
C ALA A 74 -22.03 8.38 6.40
N GLU A 75 -21.22 8.42 5.35
CA GLU A 75 -21.65 8.17 3.98
C GLU A 75 -21.48 6.69 3.56
N TYR A 76 -20.53 5.97 4.18
CA TYR A 76 -20.16 4.60 3.81
C TYR A 76 -20.12 3.65 5.02
N PRO A 77 -21.21 3.52 5.78
CA PRO A 77 -21.25 2.69 6.98
C PRO A 77 -21.02 1.19 6.71
N LYS A 78 -21.09 0.79 5.44
CA LYS A 78 -20.78 -0.58 4.98
C LYS A 78 -19.31 -0.77 4.58
N LEU A 79 -18.42 0.21 4.87
CA LEU A 79 -16.99 0.07 4.61
C LEU A 79 -16.46 -1.20 5.30
N ASN A 80 -15.98 -2.14 4.50
CA ASN A 80 -15.50 -3.44 5.00
C ASN A 80 -14.08 -3.78 4.56
N VAL A 81 -13.48 -3.03 3.61
CA VAL A 81 -12.09 -3.24 3.16
C VAL A 81 -11.30 -1.94 3.23
N VAL A 82 -10.12 -1.99 3.85
CA VAL A 82 -9.15 -0.89 3.85
C VAL A 82 -7.85 -1.38 3.24
N ILE A 83 -7.41 -0.72 2.16
CA ILE A 83 -6.13 -0.97 1.50
C ILE A 83 -5.19 0.20 1.81
N ASN A 84 -4.25 -0.03 2.71
CA ASN A 84 -3.18 0.90 3.06
C ASN A 84 -2.08 0.81 2.00
N ASN A 85 -2.24 1.59 0.91
CA ASN A 85 -1.33 1.59 -0.23
C ASN A 85 -0.50 2.88 -0.33
N ALA A 86 -0.94 4.00 0.25
CA ALA A 86 -0.19 5.24 0.24
C ALA A 86 1.26 5.03 0.72
N GLY A 87 2.21 5.58 -0.02
CA GLY A 87 3.62 5.48 0.32
C GLY A 87 4.47 6.45 -0.48
N ILE A 88 5.60 6.82 0.08
CA ILE A 88 6.66 7.57 -0.59
C ILE A 88 8.00 6.87 -0.39
N GLN A 89 8.96 7.16 -1.25
CA GLN A 89 10.31 6.62 -1.18
C GLN A 89 11.31 7.72 -1.52
N ALA A 90 12.30 7.93 -0.68
CA ALA A 90 13.39 8.86 -0.92
C ALA A 90 14.75 8.13 -0.90
N GLN A 91 15.60 8.45 -1.89
CA GLN A 91 17.00 8.04 -1.84
C GLN A 91 17.73 8.86 -0.77
N ARG A 92 18.65 8.22 -0.04
CA ARG A 92 19.42 8.85 1.01
C ARG A 92 20.88 8.38 0.96
N ASP A 93 21.78 9.34 0.91
CA ASP A 93 23.22 9.09 1.01
C ASP A 93 23.72 9.65 2.35
N PHE A 94 23.93 8.77 3.33
CA PHE A 94 24.43 9.16 4.65
C PHE A 94 25.92 9.53 4.66
N THR A 95 26.63 9.37 3.54
CA THR A 95 28.01 9.84 3.39
C THR A 95 28.09 11.30 2.91
N ALA A 96 26.99 11.86 2.42
CA ALA A 96 26.88 13.22 1.91
C ALA A 96 25.70 13.96 2.54
N ASP A 97 24.61 14.15 1.81
CA ASP A 97 23.38 14.78 2.31
C ASP A 97 22.23 13.75 2.38
N PRO A 98 21.84 13.31 3.58
CA PRO A 98 20.80 12.30 3.76
C PRO A 98 19.37 12.82 3.55
N HIS A 99 19.16 14.06 3.12
CA HIS A 99 17.82 14.66 2.93
C HIS A 99 16.90 14.47 4.15
N ALA A 100 17.37 14.96 5.31
CA ALA A 100 16.67 14.75 6.58
C ALA A 100 15.28 15.41 6.66
N ASP A 101 15.03 16.45 5.88
CA ASP A 101 13.77 17.21 5.78
C ASP A 101 12.57 16.35 5.38
N THR A 102 12.80 15.27 4.64
CA THR A 102 11.71 14.36 4.18
C THR A 102 11.60 13.08 5.03
N LEU A 103 12.45 12.88 6.04
CA LEU A 103 12.49 11.66 6.84
C LEU A 103 11.19 11.42 7.61
N ASP A 104 10.75 12.42 8.36
CA ASP A 104 9.56 12.33 9.20
C ASP A 104 8.30 12.09 8.34
N GLN A 105 8.24 12.72 7.16
CA GLN A 105 7.14 12.51 6.23
C GLN A 105 7.12 11.07 5.69
N GLU A 106 8.27 10.49 5.38
CA GLU A 106 8.36 9.11 4.90
C GLU A 106 7.89 8.11 5.96
N VAL A 107 8.31 8.30 7.21
CA VAL A 107 7.86 7.49 8.36
C VAL A 107 6.37 7.70 8.61
N ALA A 108 5.90 8.95 8.57
CA ALA A 108 4.50 9.27 8.81
C ALA A 108 3.58 8.61 7.79
N ILE A 109 3.89 8.71 6.50
CA ILE A 109 3.04 8.15 5.42
C ILE A 109 3.12 6.62 5.38
N ASN A 110 4.34 6.06 5.45
CA ASN A 110 4.54 4.64 5.18
C ASN A 110 4.23 3.74 6.38
N LEU A 111 4.29 4.26 7.60
CA LEU A 111 4.18 3.47 8.83
C LEU A 111 3.09 3.96 9.77
N THR A 112 3.17 5.21 10.25
CA THR A 112 2.26 5.65 11.32
C THR A 112 0.86 5.92 10.80
N ALA A 113 0.69 6.45 9.59
CA ALA A 113 -0.62 6.69 8.99
C ALA A 113 -1.45 5.40 8.80
N PRO A 114 -0.93 4.30 8.22
CA PRO A 114 -1.65 3.02 8.18
C PRO A 114 -2.10 2.54 9.55
N ILE A 115 -1.24 2.64 10.57
CA ILE A 115 -1.56 2.21 11.94
C ILE A 115 -2.71 3.05 12.52
N HIS A 116 -2.62 4.38 12.40
CA HIS A 116 -3.70 5.27 12.87
C HIS A 116 -5.01 5.00 12.14
N LEU A 117 -4.97 4.87 10.81
CA LEU A 117 -6.18 4.62 10.02
C LEU A 117 -6.85 3.29 10.40
N ILE A 118 -6.06 2.25 10.67
CA ILE A 118 -6.57 0.97 11.17
C ILE A 118 -7.26 1.15 12.53
N ILE A 119 -6.64 1.88 13.47
CA ILE A 119 -7.24 2.16 14.79
C ILE A 119 -8.57 2.90 14.63
N GLU A 120 -8.59 3.94 13.80
CA GLU A 120 -9.74 4.83 13.61
C GLU A 120 -10.92 4.13 12.89
N LEU A 121 -10.64 3.18 11.97
CA LEU A 121 -11.65 2.43 11.22
C LEU A 121 -11.98 1.06 11.84
N MET A 122 -11.24 0.59 12.83
CA MET A 122 -11.47 -0.71 13.45
C MET A 122 -12.91 -0.89 13.95
N PRO A 123 -13.55 0.11 14.61
CA PRO A 123 -14.95 -0.04 15.02
C PRO A 123 -15.91 -0.29 13.86
N THR A 124 -15.69 0.36 12.71
CA THR A 124 -16.51 0.18 11.50
C THR A 124 -16.27 -1.21 10.89
N LEU A 125 -15.01 -1.63 10.76
CA LEU A 125 -14.66 -2.94 10.20
C LEU A 125 -15.21 -4.10 11.03
N ARG A 126 -15.21 -3.97 12.36
CA ARG A 126 -15.73 -5.00 13.28
C ARG A 126 -17.25 -5.13 13.27
N GLN A 127 -17.98 -4.15 12.76
CA GLN A 127 -19.43 -4.19 12.59
C GLN A 127 -19.84 -4.94 11.31
N GLN A 128 -18.90 -5.18 10.40
CA GLN A 128 -19.19 -5.89 9.16
C GLN A 128 -19.15 -7.40 9.40
N GLU A 129 -19.87 -8.15 8.58
CA GLU A 129 -19.83 -9.62 8.59
C GLU A 129 -18.39 -10.13 8.35
N GLN A 130 -17.69 -9.49 7.44
CA GLN A 130 -16.27 -9.71 7.16
C GLN A 130 -15.58 -8.37 6.91
N GLY A 131 -14.62 -8.04 7.76
CA GLY A 131 -13.74 -6.89 7.58
C GLY A 131 -12.38 -7.30 7.04
N PHE A 132 -11.76 -6.46 6.21
CA PHE A 132 -10.42 -6.71 5.67
C PHE A 132 -9.51 -5.50 5.83
N ILE A 133 -8.29 -5.76 6.28
CA ILE A 133 -7.18 -4.81 6.30
C ILE A 133 -6.10 -5.36 5.38
N ILE A 134 -5.78 -4.62 4.33
CA ILE A 134 -4.73 -4.98 3.37
C ILE A 134 -3.62 -3.95 3.46
N ASN A 135 -2.46 -4.36 3.96
CA ASN A 135 -1.29 -3.50 4.05
C ASN A 135 -0.34 -3.76 2.88
N VAL A 136 -0.06 -2.71 2.09
CA VAL A 136 0.91 -2.80 0.99
C VAL A 136 2.30 -2.49 1.53
N SER A 137 3.08 -3.55 1.77
CA SER A 137 4.47 -3.46 2.19
C SER A 137 5.42 -3.33 0.99
N SER A 138 6.41 -4.17 0.87
CA SER A 138 7.35 -4.25 -0.25
C SER A 138 8.19 -5.51 -0.14
N GLY A 139 8.72 -6.03 -1.26
CA GLY A 139 9.82 -6.99 -1.23
C GLY A 139 11.06 -6.47 -0.48
N LEU A 140 11.23 -5.12 -0.41
CA LEU A 140 12.29 -4.47 0.36
C LEU A 140 12.07 -4.49 1.89
N ALA A 141 10.92 -4.95 2.36
CA ALA A 141 10.69 -5.23 3.77
C ALA A 141 11.51 -6.44 4.26
N PHE A 142 11.88 -7.33 3.35
CA PHE A 142 12.58 -8.59 3.65
C PHE A 142 14.07 -8.52 3.31
N SER A 143 14.42 -7.80 2.27
CA SER A 143 15.79 -7.66 1.78
C SER A 143 16.02 -6.20 1.40
N PRO A 144 16.68 -5.39 2.25
CA PRO A 144 16.76 -3.95 2.06
C PRO A 144 17.72 -3.53 0.95
N MET A 145 17.45 -2.37 0.35
CA MET A 145 18.36 -1.66 -0.54
C MET A 145 19.02 -0.49 0.18
N ALA A 146 20.33 -0.36 0.03
CA ALA A 146 21.12 0.67 0.70
C ALA A 146 20.74 2.10 0.28
N ASP A 147 20.29 2.28 -0.98
CA ASP A 147 19.92 3.60 -1.51
C ASP A 147 18.65 4.20 -0.88
N VAL A 148 17.80 3.36 -0.28
CA VAL A 148 16.50 3.77 0.28
C VAL A 148 16.27 3.19 1.69
N PRO A 149 17.21 3.42 2.62
CA PRO A 149 17.24 2.71 3.91
C PRO A 149 16.02 3.03 4.79
N VAL A 150 15.52 4.26 4.78
CA VAL A 150 14.35 4.65 5.58
C VAL A 150 13.08 3.99 5.01
N TYR A 151 12.92 3.97 3.69
CA TYR A 151 11.81 3.24 3.05
C TYR A 151 11.81 1.76 3.46
N CYS A 152 12.96 1.09 3.34
CA CYS A 152 13.10 -0.32 3.74
C CYS A 152 12.72 -0.54 5.21
N ALA A 153 13.22 0.33 6.10
CA ALA A 153 12.89 0.28 7.53
C ALA A 153 11.39 0.45 7.78
N THR A 154 10.72 1.42 7.11
CA THR A 154 9.27 1.61 7.26
C THR A 154 8.47 0.40 6.78
N LYS A 155 8.88 -0.22 5.65
CA LYS A 155 8.20 -1.40 5.11
C LYS A 155 8.47 -2.66 5.94
N ALA A 156 9.66 -2.83 6.50
CA ALA A 156 9.96 -3.89 7.46
C ALA A 156 9.16 -3.73 8.76
N ALA A 157 9.03 -2.50 9.27
CA ALA A 157 8.19 -2.21 10.43
C ALA A 157 6.70 -2.49 10.14
N LEU A 158 6.18 -2.10 8.97
CA LEU A 158 4.80 -2.39 8.56
C LEU A 158 4.56 -3.91 8.42
N HIS A 159 5.52 -4.66 7.87
CA HIS A 159 5.48 -6.13 7.83
C HIS A 159 5.35 -6.71 9.25
N SER A 160 6.25 -6.33 10.16
CA SER A 160 6.22 -6.80 11.55
C SER A 160 4.90 -6.46 12.26
N PHE A 161 4.41 -5.22 12.07
CA PHE A 161 3.11 -4.80 12.58
C PHE A 161 1.96 -5.65 12.02
N THR A 162 1.99 -5.93 10.70
CA THR A 162 0.95 -6.71 10.03
C THR A 162 0.87 -8.14 10.56
N LEU A 163 2.00 -8.78 10.83
CA LEU A 163 2.04 -10.11 11.46
C LEU A 163 1.42 -10.11 12.85
N SER A 164 1.79 -9.13 13.67
CA SER A 164 1.28 -8.98 15.04
C SER A 164 -0.23 -8.69 15.05
N LEU A 165 -0.69 -7.79 14.18
CA LEU A 165 -2.10 -7.44 14.04
C LEU A 165 -2.94 -8.64 13.57
N ARG A 166 -2.45 -9.40 12.58
CA ARG A 166 -3.09 -10.63 12.11
C ARG A 166 -3.29 -11.63 13.24
N HIS A 167 -2.28 -11.79 14.08
CA HIS A 167 -2.38 -12.67 15.25
C HIS A 167 -3.41 -12.19 16.27
N GLN A 168 -3.44 -10.88 16.56
CA GLN A 168 -4.41 -10.30 17.50
C GLN A 168 -5.85 -10.44 17.01
N LEU A 169 -6.08 -10.31 15.71
CA LEU A 169 -7.42 -10.31 15.12
C LEU A 169 -7.91 -11.69 14.66
N LYS A 170 -7.13 -12.76 14.81
CA LYS A 170 -7.45 -14.12 14.32
C LYS A 170 -8.79 -14.69 14.78
N SER A 171 -9.30 -14.24 15.92
CA SER A 171 -10.59 -14.68 16.51
C SER A 171 -11.70 -13.65 16.30
N THR A 172 -11.50 -12.68 15.40
CA THR A 172 -12.48 -11.65 15.05
C THR A 172 -12.97 -11.84 13.62
N GLY A 173 -14.01 -11.09 13.23
CA GLY A 173 -14.45 -11.03 11.82
C GLY A 173 -13.54 -10.18 10.92
N VAL A 174 -12.39 -9.68 11.41
CA VAL A 174 -11.47 -8.83 10.63
C VAL A 174 -10.21 -9.60 10.26
N ARG A 175 -10.00 -9.77 8.95
CA ARG A 175 -8.84 -10.44 8.40
C ARG A 175 -7.76 -9.43 7.98
N VAL A 176 -6.49 -9.78 8.19
CA VAL A 176 -5.34 -8.94 7.88
C VAL A 176 -4.46 -9.61 6.85
N VAL A 177 -4.30 -8.95 5.71
CA VAL A 177 -3.51 -9.42 4.57
C VAL A 177 -2.34 -8.48 4.32
N GLU A 178 -1.21 -9.03 3.96
CA GLU A 178 -0.06 -8.28 3.46
C GLU A 178 0.09 -8.47 1.96
N VAL A 179 0.29 -7.39 1.24
CA VAL A 179 0.67 -7.41 -0.17
C VAL A 179 2.06 -6.82 -0.30
N ALA A 180 3.03 -7.60 -0.79
CA ALA A 180 4.41 -7.18 -0.98
C ALA A 180 4.74 -7.03 -2.47
N PRO A 181 4.67 -5.80 -3.03
CA PRO A 181 5.03 -5.55 -4.42
C PRO A 181 6.53 -5.79 -4.70
N PRO A 182 6.86 -6.21 -5.93
CA PRO A 182 8.21 -6.11 -6.49
C PRO A 182 8.49 -4.66 -6.93
N ILE A 183 9.46 -4.48 -7.82
CA ILE A 183 9.63 -3.19 -8.51
C ILE A 183 8.47 -3.03 -9.50
N VAL A 184 7.58 -2.07 -9.24
CA VAL A 184 6.46 -1.72 -10.13
C VAL A 184 6.75 -0.38 -10.80
N ASP A 185 6.43 -0.29 -12.09
CA ASP A 185 6.60 0.94 -12.89
C ASP A 185 5.61 2.02 -12.44
N THR A 186 6.03 2.78 -11.46
CA THR A 186 5.26 3.87 -10.86
C THR A 186 6.15 5.09 -10.62
N ARG A 187 5.55 6.21 -10.27
CA ARG A 187 6.29 7.42 -9.87
C ARG A 187 6.86 7.36 -8.45
N LEU A 188 6.76 6.22 -7.76
CA LEU A 188 7.33 6.02 -6.43
C LEU A 188 8.86 6.14 -6.50
N GLY A 189 9.44 7.11 -5.78
CA GLY A 189 10.88 7.38 -5.81
C GLY A 189 11.37 8.22 -6.99
N GLY A 190 10.46 8.85 -7.75
CA GLY A 190 10.81 9.76 -8.85
C GLY A 190 11.28 9.02 -10.12
N ASN A 191 11.87 9.77 -11.06
CA ASN A 191 12.33 9.24 -12.38
C ASN A 191 13.62 8.42 -12.31
N THR A 192 14.15 8.12 -11.13
CA THR A 192 15.47 7.50 -10.91
C THR A 192 15.53 6.01 -11.28
N ARG A 193 14.39 5.39 -11.61
CA ARG A 193 14.32 3.95 -11.94
C ARG A 193 14.49 3.64 -13.44
N SER A 194 14.70 4.64 -14.28
CA SER A 194 14.84 4.50 -15.74
C SER A 194 16.27 4.12 -16.13
N GLY A 195 16.70 2.88 -15.89
CA GLY A 195 17.99 2.37 -16.36
C GLY A 195 18.46 1.07 -15.71
N GLY A 196 19.24 0.28 -16.43
CA GLY A 196 19.89 -0.92 -15.95
C GLY A 196 18.97 -2.13 -15.72
N THR A 197 19.45 -3.11 -14.95
CA THR A 197 18.77 -4.38 -14.67
C THR A 197 17.42 -4.18 -13.96
N ALA A 198 17.24 -3.10 -13.21
CA ALA A 198 15.99 -2.77 -12.54
C ALA A 198 14.84 -2.52 -13.52
N ALA A 199 15.12 -1.85 -14.66
CA ALA A 199 14.12 -1.60 -15.69
C ALA A 199 13.60 -2.90 -16.34
N GLN A 200 14.45 -3.91 -16.47
CA GLN A 200 14.06 -5.22 -17.04
C GLN A 200 13.22 -6.08 -16.09
N MET A 201 13.23 -5.76 -14.81
CA MET A 201 12.49 -6.48 -13.75
C MET A 201 11.22 -5.75 -13.32
N MET A 202 10.92 -4.58 -13.90
CA MET A 202 9.73 -3.81 -13.57
C MET A 202 8.47 -4.50 -14.08
N VAL A 203 7.46 -4.53 -13.22
CA VAL A 203 6.10 -5.01 -13.54
C VAL A 203 5.20 -3.79 -13.72
N THR A 204 4.29 -3.81 -14.70
CA THR A 204 3.31 -2.73 -14.81
C THR A 204 2.32 -2.74 -13.64
N PRO A 205 1.74 -1.59 -13.26
CA PRO A 205 0.72 -1.53 -12.21
C PRO A 205 -0.46 -2.48 -12.48
N GLU A 206 -0.87 -2.62 -13.75
CA GLU A 206 -1.97 -3.49 -14.17
C GLU A 206 -1.62 -4.96 -13.98
N ALA A 207 -0.45 -5.40 -14.47
CA ALA A 207 -0.01 -6.78 -14.32
C ALA A 207 0.15 -7.15 -12.84
N PHE A 208 0.70 -6.22 -12.03
CA PHE A 208 0.77 -6.38 -10.58
C PHE A 208 -0.62 -6.53 -9.96
N ALA A 209 -1.57 -5.65 -10.29
CA ALA A 209 -2.90 -5.66 -9.71
C ALA A 209 -3.67 -6.94 -10.06
N ILE A 210 -3.58 -7.42 -11.30
CA ILE A 210 -4.19 -8.69 -11.73
C ILE A 210 -3.68 -9.85 -10.87
N GLU A 211 -2.36 -9.99 -10.71
CA GLU A 211 -1.77 -11.06 -9.91
C GLU A 211 -2.10 -10.93 -8.42
N ALA A 212 -2.07 -9.69 -7.88
CA ALA A 212 -2.42 -9.42 -6.50
C ALA A 212 -3.86 -9.84 -6.19
N LEU A 213 -4.82 -9.47 -7.04
CA LEU A 213 -6.22 -9.82 -6.87
C LEU A 213 -6.44 -11.35 -6.99
N ALA A 214 -5.77 -12.02 -7.92
CA ALA A 214 -5.84 -13.48 -8.04
C ALA A 214 -5.34 -14.20 -6.77
N GLN A 215 -4.25 -13.71 -6.16
CA GLN A 215 -3.74 -14.28 -4.91
C GLN A 215 -4.65 -13.96 -3.71
N LEU A 216 -5.30 -12.79 -3.69
CA LEU A 216 -6.33 -12.44 -2.69
C LEU A 216 -7.56 -13.32 -2.81
N GLU A 217 -8.03 -13.60 -4.03
CA GLU A 217 -9.13 -14.55 -4.28
C GLU A 217 -8.77 -15.99 -3.88
N ALA A 218 -7.50 -16.38 -4.04
CA ALA A 218 -6.98 -17.66 -3.56
C ALA A 218 -6.77 -17.72 -2.03
N ASP A 219 -7.26 -16.72 -1.32
CA ASP A 219 -7.36 -16.67 0.14
C ASP A 219 -6.01 -16.64 0.87
N LYS A 220 -4.97 -16.09 0.24
CA LYS A 220 -3.65 -15.93 0.85
C LYS A 220 -3.62 -14.75 1.82
N ASP A 221 -2.95 -14.93 2.96
CA ASP A 221 -2.70 -13.87 3.94
C ASP A 221 -1.43 -13.06 3.63
N GLU A 222 -0.55 -13.59 2.79
CA GLU A 222 0.67 -12.95 2.33
C GLU A 222 0.73 -13.10 0.80
N VAL A 223 0.57 -11.98 0.10
CA VAL A 223 0.56 -11.87 -1.36
C VAL A 223 1.94 -11.43 -1.81
N LEU A 224 2.71 -12.34 -2.39
CA LEU A 224 4.08 -12.12 -2.84
C LEU A 224 4.15 -12.22 -4.36
N ILE A 225 4.59 -11.15 -5.03
CA ILE A 225 4.58 -11.07 -6.48
C ILE A 225 5.99 -10.92 -7.02
N GLY A 226 6.31 -11.70 -8.05
CA GLY A 226 7.60 -11.66 -8.71
C GLY A 226 8.77 -11.89 -7.76
N ILE A 227 9.75 -10.99 -7.77
CA ILE A 227 10.96 -11.09 -6.94
C ILE A 227 10.66 -11.02 -5.44
N SER A 228 9.49 -10.50 -5.02
CA SER A 228 9.15 -10.38 -3.59
C SER A 228 9.02 -11.75 -2.91
N ALA A 229 8.61 -12.78 -3.63
CA ALA A 229 8.63 -14.15 -3.11
C ALA A 229 10.05 -14.59 -2.75
N LYS A 230 11.03 -14.26 -3.59
CA LYS A 230 12.43 -14.61 -3.36
C LYS A 230 13.08 -13.79 -2.27
N THR A 231 12.78 -12.48 -2.19
CA THR A 231 13.27 -11.64 -1.08
C THR A 231 12.68 -12.09 0.25
N ARG A 232 11.44 -12.58 0.26
CA ARG A 232 10.80 -13.14 1.45
C ARG A 232 11.46 -14.45 1.91
N GLU A 233 11.80 -15.31 0.96
CA GLU A 233 12.45 -16.61 1.22
C GLU A 233 13.89 -16.43 1.74
N LEU A 234 14.68 -15.59 1.07
CA LEU A 234 16.12 -15.48 1.32
C LEU A 234 16.47 -14.37 2.34
N GLY A 235 15.59 -13.37 2.51
CA GLY A 235 15.78 -12.28 3.47
C GLY A 235 17.11 -11.57 3.29
N GLU A 236 17.83 -11.37 4.39
CA GLU A 236 19.12 -10.68 4.42
C GLU A 236 20.22 -11.36 3.60
N ALA A 237 20.10 -12.65 3.29
CA ALA A 237 21.06 -13.33 2.42
C ALA A 237 21.11 -12.74 0.99
N MET A 238 20.09 -11.98 0.59
CA MET A 238 20.10 -11.24 -0.69
C MET A 238 20.76 -9.86 -0.60
N PHE A 239 21.06 -9.35 0.60
CA PHE A 239 21.52 -7.96 0.79
C PHE A 239 22.69 -7.59 -0.10
N GLU A 240 23.78 -8.36 -0.05
CA GLU A 240 24.97 -8.11 -0.86
C GLU A 240 24.67 -8.14 -2.36
N ARG A 241 23.90 -9.12 -2.81
CA ARG A 241 23.52 -9.24 -4.23
C ARG A 241 22.67 -8.08 -4.73
N MET A 242 21.80 -7.54 -3.87
CA MET A 242 20.93 -6.42 -4.23
C MET A 242 21.66 -5.09 -4.22
N ASN A 243 22.72 -4.95 -3.45
CA ASN A 243 23.45 -3.70 -3.22
C ASN A 243 24.81 -3.64 -3.94
N ASN A 244 25.43 -4.77 -4.26
CA ASN A 244 26.64 -4.81 -5.07
C ASN A 244 26.27 -4.66 -6.56
N ARG A 245 26.15 -3.41 -6.99
CA ARG A 245 26.08 -3.06 -8.41
C ARG A 245 27.51 -2.93 -8.93
N GLY A 246 28.04 -4.03 -9.49
CA GLY A 246 29.31 -3.99 -10.22
C GLY A 246 29.24 -3.06 -11.43
#